data_96f8ef2b827a9d80a79f48f93be02068
#
_entry.id   96f8ef2b827a9d80a79f48f93be02068
#
_cell.length_a   1.000
_cell.length_b   1.000
_cell.length_c   1.000
_cell.angle_alpha   90.00
_cell.angle_beta   90.00
_cell.angle_gamma   90.00
#
_symmetry.space_group_name_H-M   'P 1'
#
loop_
_entity.id
_entity.type
_entity.pdbx_description
1 polymer ?
#
loop_
_entity_poly.entity_id
_entity_poly.type
_entity_poly.pdbx_seq_one_letter_code
_entity_poly.pdbx_strand_id
1 'polypeptide(L)'
;RLYSTGWLQRLKDADVEIHTRSAFLQGLLLMNQADVPVKFTAWDDLWQTWHRWIAAHDISAVQASLAFPLSFPAVDRVILGADSVNQLTQIISAAQWRPNIDWPNLQCDHENLINPANWDQL
;
A
#
# COMPACT_ATOMS: atom_id res chain seq x y z
N ARG A 1 7.27 3.30 6.71
CA ARG A 1 8.16 3.48 7.89
C ARG A 1 9.26 2.41 7.94
N LEU A 2 8.95 1.13 7.76
CA LEU A 2 9.96 0.06 7.83
C LEU A 2 11.18 0.35 6.92
N TYR A 3 10.93 0.82 5.69
CA TYR A 3 11.97 1.24 4.75
C TYR A 3 12.64 2.55 5.16
N SER A 4 11.86 3.62 5.39
CA SER A 4 12.39 4.97 5.66
C SER A 4 13.18 5.09 6.97
N THR A 5 12.92 4.22 7.94
CA THR A 5 13.66 4.16 9.21
C THR A 5 14.93 3.29 9.15
N GLY A 6 15.18 2.61 8.01
CA GLY A 6 16.31 1.70 7.84
C GLY A 6 16.14 0.33 8.51
N TRP A 7 15.01 0.07 9.16
CA TRP A 7 14.76 -1.22 9.81
C TRP A 7 14.66 -2.39 8.82
N LEU A 8 14.17 -2.14 7.61
CA LEU A 8 14.08 -3.18 6.58
C LEU A 8 15.46 -3.79 6.30
N GLN A 9 16.47 -2.94 6.11
CA GLN A 9 17.83 -3.41 5.85
C GLN A 9 18.45 -4.09 7.08
N ARG A 10 18.26 -3.52 8.27
CA ARG A 10 18.78 -4.09 9.52
C ARG A 10 18.26 -5.51 9.79
N LEU A 11 16.96 -5.73 9.54
CA LEU A 11 16.34 -7.05 9.70
C LEU A 11 16.88 -8.05 8.67
N LYS A 12 17.06 -7.59 7.42
CA LYS A 12 17.64 -8.43 6.36
C LYS A 12 19.08 -8.82 6.65
N ASP A 13 19.89 -7.88 7.14
CA ASP A 13 21.29 -8.13 7.52
C ASP A 13 21.41 -9.09 8.73
N ALA A 14 20.38 -9.15 9.55
CA ALA A 14 20.26 -10.09 10.67
C ALA A 14 19.63 -11.44 10.29
N ASP A 15 19.44 -11.70 8.98
CA ASP A 15 18.83 -12.92 8.43
C ASP A 15 17.41 -13.22 8.99
N VAL A 16 16.64 -12.13 9.24
CA VAL A 16 15.26 -12.23 9.70
C VAL A 16 14.33 -12.28 8.49
N GLU A 17 13.43 -13.28 8.45
CA GLU A 17 12.36 -13.36 7.46
C GLU A 17 11.36 -12.20 7.66
N ILE A 18 11.14 -11.40 6.60
CA ILE A 18 10.35 -10.18 6.67
C ILE A 18 9.00 -10.36 6.00
N HIS A 19 7.94 -10.28 6.81
CA HIS A 19 6.56 -10.28 6.34
C HIS A 19 5.96 -8.89 6.50
N THR A 20 5.45 -8.32 5.43
CA THR A 20 4.67 -7.08 5.48
C THR A 20 3.18 -7.39 5.45
N ARG A 21 2.37 -6.49 6.01
CA ARG A 21 0.91 -6.59 6.04
C ARG A 21 0.27 -5.24 5.74
N SER A 22 -1.06 -5.23 5.59
CA SER A 22 -1.87 -4.01 5.42
C SER A 22 -1.56 -3.24 4.13
N ALA A 23 -1.17 -3.95 3.05
CA ALA A 23 -0.83 -3.34 1.76
C ALA A 23 -1.97 -2.47 1.19
N PHE A 24 -3.22 -2.74 1.56
CA PHE A 24 -4.39 -1.98 1.11
C PHE A 24 -4.84 -0.89 2.10
N LEU A 25 -4.13 -0.70 3.22
CA LEU A 25 -4.50 0.23 4.29
C LEU A 25 -6.00 0.10 4.66
N GLN A 26 -6.42 -1.11 5.09
CA GLN A 26 -7.83 -1.46 5.39
C GLN A 26 -8.80 -1.19 4.22
N GLY A 27 -8.32 -1.31 2.98
CA GLY A 27 -9.12 -1.05 1.78
C GLY A 27 -9.13 0.41 1.32
N LEU A 28 -8.62 1.35 2.11
CA LEU A 28 -8.65 2.79 1.79
C LEU A 28 -7.93 3.11 0.47
N LEU A 29 -6.80 2.43 0.19
CA LEU A 29 -6.07 2.59 -1.07
C LEU A 29 -6.81 2.03 -2.30
N LEU A 30 -7.83 1.20 -2.10
CA LEU A 30 -8.61 0.59 -3.19
C LEU A 30 -9.88 1.38 -3.53
N MET A 31 -10.25 2.38 -2.72
CA MET A 31 -11.43 3.20 -2.93
C MET A 31 -11.23 4.15 -4.11
N ASN A 32 -12.31 4.50 -4.82
CA ASN A 32 -12.26 5.64 -5.73
C ASN A 32 -12.09 6.94 -4.93
N GLN A 33 -11.54 7.96 -5.54
CA GLN A 33 -11.30 9.24 -4.87
C GLN A 33 -12.58 9.85 -4.26
N ALA A 34 -13.72 9.71 -4.95
CA ALA A 34 -15.02 10.20 -4.47
C ALA A 34 -15.58 9.43 -3.28
N ASP A 35 -15.09 8.20 -3.06
CA ASP A 35 -15.58 7.29 -2.01
C ASP A 35 -14.72 7.37 -0.73
N VAL A 36 -13.61 8.12 -0.77
CA VAL A 36 -12.74 8.32 0.41
C VAL A 36 -13.53 9.04 1.50
N PRO A 37 -13.65 8.44 2.72
CA PRO A 37 -14.42 9.05 3.80
C PRO A 37 -13.93 10.44 4.22
N VAL A 38 -14.87 11.32 4.56
CA VAL A 38 -14.61 12.74 4.91
C VAL A 38 -13.54 12.89 5.98
N LYS A 39 -13.45 11.98 6.93
CA LYS A 39 -12.43 11.99 7.98
C LYS A 39 -10.98 11.93 7.46
N PHE A 40 -10.77 11.55 6.21
CA PHE A 40 -9.45 11.50 5.58
C PHE A 40 -9.16 12.72 4.69
N THR A 41 -10.01 13.74 4.65
CA THR A 41 -9.81 14.94 3.82
C THR A 41 -8.58 15.75 4.20
N ALA A 42 -8.11 15.63 5.44
CA ALA A 42 -6.83 16.25 5.86
C ALA A 42 -5.62 15.78 5.02
N TRP A 43 -5.76 14.67 4.28
CA TRP A 43 -4.72 14.10 3.41
C TRP A 43 -5.13 14.07 1.93
N ASP A 44 -6.01 14.96 1.50
CA ASP A 44 -6.51 15.02 0.12
C ASP A 44 -5.39 15.09 -0.93
N ASP A 45 -4.30 15.78 -0.65
CA ASP A 45 -3.15 15.85 -1.55
C ASP A 45 -2.51 14.48 -1.81
N LEU A 46 -2.48 13.59 -0.79
CA LEU A 46 -2.00 12.22 -0.96
C LEU A 46 -2.96 11.41 -1.83
N TRP A 47 -4.28 11.54 -1.59
CA TRP A 47 -5.31 10.85 -2.39
C TRP A 47 -5.29 11.31 -3.84
N GLN A 48 -5.21 12.61 -4.09
CA GLN A 48 -5.10 13.16 -5.44
C GLN A 48 -3.82 12.68 -6.14
N THR A 49 -2.70 12.65 -5.45
CA THR A 49 -1.43 12.17 -6.00
C THR A 49 -1.52 10.68 -6.33
N TRP A 50 -2.09 9.87 -5.45
CA TRP A 50 -2.31 8.44 -5.65
C TRP A 50 -3.18 8.16 -6.88
N HIS A 51 -4.37 8.75 -6.93
CA HIS A 51 -5.32 8.49 -8.02
C HIS A 51 -4.83 9.01 -9.37
N ARG A 52 -4.18 10.17 -9.39
CA ARG A 52 -3.57 10.73 -10.60
C ARG A 52 -2.45 9.82 -11.12
N TRP A 53 -1.64 9.32 -10.22
CA TRP A 53 -0.54 8.43 -10.59
C TRP A 53 -1.03 7.08 -11.13
N ILE A 54 -2.02 6.46 -10.51
CA ILE A 54 -2.65 5.24 -10.99
C ILE A 54 -3.22 5.45 -12.40
N ALA A 55 -3.97 6.53 -12.60
CA ALA A 55 -4.59 6.84 -13.88
C ALA A 55 -3.55 7.11 -14.99
N ALA A 56 -2.46 7.81 -14.65
CA ALA A 56 -1.38 8.12 -15.61
C ALA A 56 -0.64 6.85 -16.09
N HIS A 57 -0.64 5.79 -15.31
CA HIS A 57 0.04 4.53 -15.67
C HIS A 57 -0.92 3.43 -16.15
N ASP A 58 -2.22 3.73 -16.23
CA ASP A 58 -3.28 2.78 -16.62
C ASP A 58 -3.23 1.47 -15.81
N ILE A 59 -3.10 1.60 -14.48
CA ILE A 59 -3.01 0.47 -13.55
C ILE A 59 -4.11 0.49 -12.51
N SER A 60 -4.46 -0.68 -11.98
CA SER A 60 -5.41 -0.76 -10.88
C SER A 60 -4.77 -0.43 -9.54
N ALA A 61 -5.58 0.05 -8.59
CA ALA A 61 -5.15 0.28 -7.21
C ALA A 61 -4.61 -1.00 -6.54
N VAL A 62 -5.18 -2.16 -6.86
CA VAL A 62 -4.71 -3.46 -6.36
C VAL A 62 -3.31 -3.76 -6.88
N GLN A 63 -3.07 -3.58 -8.19
CA GLN A 63 -1.74 -3.78 -8.78
C GLN A 63 -0.69 -2.84 -8.14
N ALA A 64 -1.00 -1.56 -8.04
CA ALA A 64 -0.11 -0.57 -7.45
C ALA A 64 0.22 -0.88 -5.98
N SER A 65 -0.80 -1.17 -5.18
CA SER A 65 -0.64 -1.46 -3.74
C SER A 65 0.17 -2.73 -3.46
N LEU A 66 0.14 -3.71 -4.36
CA LEU A 66 0.92 -4.95 -4.23
C LEU A 66 2.32 -4.82 -4.81
N ALA A 67 2.46 -4.17 -5.98
CA ALA A 67 3.74 -4.06 -6.64
C ALA A 67 4.76 -3.27 -5.79
N PHE A 68 4.32 -2.26 -5.04
CA PHE A 68 5.21 -1.49 -4.17
C PHE A 68 5.90 -2.35 -3.12
N PRO A 69 5.23 -3.04 -2.17
CA PRO A 69 5.92 -3.87 -1.20
C PRO A 69 6.69 -5.03 -1.84
N LEU A 70 6.20 -5.57 -2.97
CA LEU A 70 6.87 -6.63 -3.71
C LEU A 70 8.10 -6.15 -4.51
N SER A 71 8.30 -4.85 -4.66
CA SER A 71 9.49 -4.28 -5.31
C SER A 71 10.72 -4.28 -4.40
N PHE A 72 10.57 -4.52 -3.10
CA PHE A 72 11.67 -4.59 -2.15
C PHE A 72 12.23 -6.01 -2.03
N PRO A 73 13.48 -6.29 -2.49
CA PRO A 73 14.05 -7.64 -2.41
C PRO A 73 14.20 -8.18 -0.98
N ALA A 74 14.18 -7.29 0.00
CA ALA A 74 14.26 -7.64 1.42
C ALA A 74 12.92 -8.09 2.01
N VAL A 75 11.80 -7.91 1.30
CA VAL A 75 10.48 -8.38 1.73
C VAL A 75 10.28 -9.81 1.23
N ASP A 76 10.18 -10.75 2.15
CA ASP A 76 10.00 -12.17 1.81
C ASP A 76 8.53 -12.51 1.51
N ARG A 77 7.57 -11.88 2.22
CA ARG A 77 6.13 -12.11 2.04
C ARG A 77 5.31 -10.84 2.25
N VAL A 78 4.23 -10.73 1.48
CA VAL A 78 3.16 -9.75 1.68
C VAL A 78 1.90 -10.49 2.12
N ILE A 79 1.46 -10.26 3.36
CA ILE A 79 0.29 -10.92 3.95
C ILE A 79 -0.97 -10.12 3.63
N LEU A 80 -1.96 -10.79 3.05
CA LEU A 80 -3.19 -10.20 2.58
C LEU A 80 -4.40 -11.01 3.06
N GLY A 81 -5.53 -10.33 3.27
CA GLY A 81 -6.83 -10.95 3.41
C GLY A 81 -7.61 -10.86 2.09
N ALA A 82 -8.50 -11.82 1.86
CA ALA A 82 -9.48 -11.80 0.78
C ALA A 82 -10.83 -12.31 1.32
N ASP A 83 -11.91 -11.57 1.05
CA ASP A 83 -13.25 -11.89 1.54
C ASP A 83 -14.05 -12.72 0.52
N SER A 84 -13.52 -12.90 -0.68
CA SER A 84 -14.17 -13.69 -1.73
C SER A 84 -13.15 -14.33 -2.68
N VAL A 85 -13.59 -15.37 -3.41
CA VAL A 85 -12.80 -16.02 -4.47
C VAL A 85 -12.43 -15.01 -5.57
N ASN A 86 -13.34 -14.09 -5.90
CA ASN A 86 -13.09 -13.07 -6.91
C ASN A 86 -11.97 -12.11 -6.48
N GLN A 87 -12.00 -11.62 -5.24
CA GLN A 87 -10.91 -10.80 -4.69
C GLN A 87 -9.58 -11.56 -4.68
N LEU A 88 -9.58 -12.83 -4.25
CA LEU A 88 -8.37 -13.63 -4.24
C LEU A 88 -7.79 -13.79 -5.66
N THR A 89 -8.63 -14.03 -6.66
CA THR A 89 -8.21 -14.13 -8.06
C THR A 89 -7.60 -12.82 -8.57
N GLN A 90 -8.21 -11.68 -8.24
CA GLN A 90 -7.68 -10.36 -8.59
C GLN A 90 -6.32 -10.09 -7.92
N ILE A 91 -6.19 -10.43 -6.64
CA ILE A 91 -4.94 -10.29 -5.89
C ILE A 91 -3.82 -11.14 -6.49
N ILE A 92 -4.09 -12.41 -6.83
CA ILE A 92 -3.11 -13.31 -7.44
C ILE A 92 -2.67 -12.77 -8.81
N SER A 93 -3.61 -12.33 -9.63
CA SER A 93 -3.31 -11.73 -10.94
C SER A 93 -2.47 -10.46 -10.79
N ALA A 94 -2.86 -9.55 -9.89
CA ALA A 94 -2.15 -8.31 -9.62
C ALA A 94 -0.74 -8.55 -9.07
N ALA A 95 -0.55 -9.58 -8.24
CA ALA A 95 0.73 -9.93 -7.66
C ALA A 95 1.75 -10.45 -8.68
N GLN A 96 1.34 -10.82 -9.89
CA GLN A 96 2.23 -11.21 -10.98
C GLN A 96 2.81 -10.01 -11.73
N TRP A 97 2.19 -8.85 -11.60
CA TRP A 97 2.60 -7.64 -12.28
C TRP A 97 3.88 -7.05 -11.62
N ARG A 98 4.91 -6.85 -12.44
CA ARG A 98 6.22 -6.33 -12.00
C ARG A 98 6.58 -5.12 -12.86
N PRO A 99 6.12 -3.93 -12.50
CA PRO A 99 6.38 -2.74 -13.29
C PRO A 99 7.82 -2.25 -13.09
N ASN A 100 8.35 -1.62 -14.14
CA ASN A 100 9.50 -0.76 -14.06
C ASN A 100 9.03 0.70 -14.19
N ILE A 101 8.55 1.26 -13.08
CA ILE A 101 7.95 2.60 -13.00
C ILE A 101 8.49 3.36 -11.78
N ASP A 102 8.48 4.67 -11.88
CA ASP A 102 8.80 5.54 -10.75
C ASP A 102 7.60 5.64 -9.80
N TRP A 103 7.85 5.38 -8.52
CA TRP A 103 6.82 5.46 -7.50
C TRP A 103 6.55 6.91 -7.09
N PRO A 104 5.30 7.30 -6.89
CA PRO A 104 4.97 8.64 -6.39
C PRO A 104 5.47 8.79 -4.94
N ASN A 105 5.80 10.02 -4.56
CA ASN A 105 6.13 10.30 -3.17
C ASN A 105 4.84 10.38 -2.34
N LEU A 106 4.48 9.27 -1.71
CA LEU A 106 3.32 9.14 -0.81
C LEU A 106 3.76 8.87 0.63
N GLN A 107 5.02 9.15 0.96
CA GLN A 107 5.50 8.98 2.33
C GLN A 107 4.69 9.84 3.28
N CYS A 108 4.15 9.23 4.31
CA CYS A 108 3.39 9.88 5.36
C CYS A 108 3.75 9.28 6.70
N ASP A 109 4.10 10.14 7.66
CA ASP A 109 4.45 9.74 9.03
C ASP A 109 3.34 10.13 10.04
N HIS A 110 2.18 10.60 9.56
CA HIS A 110 1.02 10.92 10.39
C HIS A 110 0.40 9.66 10.98
N GLU A 111 0.60 9.42 12.26
CA GLU A 111 0.09 8.25 12.99
C GLU A 111 -1.42 8.06 12.80
N ASN A 112 -2.19 9.16 12.74
CA ASN A 112 -3.64 9.10 12.54
C ASN A 112 -4.04 8.55 11.17
N LEU A 113 -3.20 8.67 10.14
CA LEU A 113 -3.47 8.06 8.85
C LEU A 113 -2.97 6.62 8.78
N ILE A 114 -1.69 6.40 9.15
CA ILE A 114 -1.02 5.13 8.90
C ILE A 114 -1.32 4.04 9.93
N ASN A 115 -1.95 4.41 11.06
CA ASN A 115 -2.38 3.47 12.08
C ASN A 115 -3.92 3.40 12.14
N PRO A 116 -4.54 2.36 11.56
CA PRO A 116 -6.00 2.22 11.57
C PRO A 116 -6.65 2.20 12.96
N ALA A 117 -5.91 1.85 14.01
CA ALA A 117 -6.43 1.90 15.38
C ALA A 117 -6.80 3.33 15.84
N ASN A 118 -6.29 4.36 15.17
CA ASN A 118 -6.59 5.76 15.49
C ASN A 118 -7.79 6.30 14.68
N TRP A 119 -8.33 5.54 13.71
CA TRP A 119 -9.34 6.03 12.78
C TRP A 119 -10.71 6.30 13.41
N ASP A 120 -10.99 5.70 14.54
CA ASP A 120 -12.22 5.96 15.29
C ASP A 120 -12.21 7.33 16.01
N GLN A 121 -11.04 7.98 16.04
CA GLN A 121 -10.84 9.30 16.65
C GLN A 121 -10.81 10.46 15.63
N LEU A 122 -10.98 10.15 14.33
CA LEU A 122 -10.97 11.11 13.22
C LEU A 122 -12.38 11.64 12.92
#